data_a39887bcdebd41fba63b9e94d025a174
#
_entry.id   a39887bcdebd41fba63b9e94d025a174
#
_cell.length_a   1.000
_cell.length_b   1.000
_cell.length_c   1.000
_cell.angle_alpha   90.00
_cell.angle_beta   90.00
_cell.angle_gamma   90.00
#
_symmetry.space_group_name_H-M   'P 1'
#
loop_
_entity.id
_entity.type
_entity.pdbx_description
1 polymer ?
#
loop_
_entity_poly.entity_id
_entity_poly.type
_entity_poly.pdbx_seq_one_letter_code
_entity_poly.pdbx_strand_id
1 'polypeptide(L)'
;YTSLIEEYMYLENKPEVYLAISPACYIESNISAVTAKQREIAAELGIKTVDMYSFTENHGNWFADGVHPNAGGYALMARAFAKAVFGKAIKGDTDDNWSLNAVDLTAMKKILLGTATAGEGVDLDMNDDKSVNILDFIKLKKAIIAEA
;
A
#
# COMPACT_ATOMS: atom_id res chain seq x y z
N TYR A 1 -20.19 -12.97 7.83
CA TYR A 1 -18.87 -12.63 7.26
C TYR A 1 -18.08 -13.92 7.00
N THR A 2 -17.88 -14.77 8.01
CA THR A 2 -17.14 -16.04 7.92
C THR A 2 -17.72 -16.97 6.84
N SER A 3 -19.03 -17.25 6.88
CA SER A 3 -19.69 -18.12 5.89
C SER A 3 -19.55 -17.63 4.44
N LEU A 4 -19.58 -16.32 4.21
CA LEU A 4 -19.35 -15.76 2.88
C LEU A 4 -17.92 -16.01 2.39
N ILE A 5 -16.95 -15.84 3.26
CA ILE A 5 -15.54 -16.08 2.94
C ILE A 5 -15.32 -17.57 2.62
N GLU A 6 -15.89 -18.47 3.45
CA GLU A 6 -15.82 -19.90 3.24
C GLU A 6 -16.41 -20.34 1.91
N GLU A 7 -17.55 -19.76 1.48
CA GLU A 7 -18.12 -20.04 0.16
C GLU A 7 -17.13 -19.76 -0.97
N TYR A 8 -16.39 -18.63 -0.90
CA TYR A 8 -15.35 -18.35 -1.89
C TYR A 8 -14.15 -19.30 -1.81
N MET A 9 -13.70 -19.65 -0.60
CA MET A 9 -12.57 -20.55 -0.40
C MET A 9 -12.83 -21.97 -0.94
N TYR A 10 -14.08 -22.41 -0.95
CA TYR A 10 -14.48 -23.74 -1.39
C TYR A 10 -14.96 -23.82 -2.84
N LEU A 11 -14.83 -22.74 -3.62
CA LEU A 11 -15.09 -22.80 -5.06
C LEU A 11 -14.16 -23.78 -5.76
N GLU A 12 -14.64 -24.43 -6.84
CA GLU A 12 -13.87 -25.44 -7.60
C GLU A 12 -12.50 -24.92 -8.06
N ASN A 13 -12.43 -23.65 -8.48
CA ASN A 13 -11.21 -23.00 -8.93
C ASN A 13 -10.27 -22.58 -7.80
N LYS A 14 -10.67 -22.79 -6.53
CA LYS A 14 -9.89 -22.48 -5.32
C LYS A 14 -9.18 -21.12 -5.40
N PRO A 15 -9.94 -20.02 -5.51
CA PRO A 15 -9.35 -18.69 -5.62
C PRO A 15 -8.56 -18.33 -4.37
N GLU A 16 -7.51 -17.55 -4.51
CA GLU A 16 -6.85 -16.93 -3.38
C GLU A 16 -7.75 -15.81 -2.82
N VAL A 17 -8.14 -15.94 -1.55
CA VAL A 17 -9.05 -15.01 -0.91
C VAL A 17 -8.27 -14.03 -0.04
N TYR A 18 -8.56 -12.74 -0.20
CA TYR A 18 -8.03 -11.67 0.63
C TYR A 18 -9.16 -10.96 1.36
N LEU A 19 -8.98 -10.71 2.64
CA LEU A 19 -9.90 -9.89 3.43
C LEU A 19 -9.35 -8.48 3.55
N ALA A 20 -10.02 -7.50 2.97
CA ALA A 20 -9.73 -6.10 3.22
C ALA A 20 -10.23 -5.69 4.62
N ILE A 21 -9.30 -5.34 5.50
CA ILE A 21 -9.65 -4.70 6.77
C ILE A 21 -10.15 -3.28 6.46
N SER A 22 -11.30 -2.94 7.01
CA SER A 22 -11.95 -1.64 6.75
C SER A 22 -11.00 -0.47 6.98
N PRO A 23 -10.99 0.56 6.11
CA PRO A 23 -10.21 1.76 6.35
C PRO A 23 -10.66 2.48 7.62
N ALA A 24 -9.85 3.40 8.12
CA ALA A 24 -10.23 4.27 9.21
C ALA A 24 -11.50 5.06 8.85
N CYS A 25 -12.35 5.25 9.85
CA CYS A 25 -13.52 6.12 9.76
C CYS A 25 -13.43 7.16 10.87
N TYR A 26 -13.38 8.42 10.49
CA TYR A 26 -13.11 9.53 11.42
C TYR A 26 -14.37 10.09 12.10
N ILE A 27 -15.53 9.56 11.77
CA ILE A 27 -16.81 9.91 12.40
C ILE A 27 -17.46 8.75 13.19
N GLU A 28 -16.95 7.53 13.03
CA GLU A 28 -17.46 6.34 13.69
C GLU A 28 -16.52 5.90 14.84
N SER A 29 -17.06 5.79 16.05
CA SER A 29 -16.27 5.44 17.25
C SER A 29 -15.95 3.94 17.37
N ASN A 30 -16.66 3.09 16.66
CA ASN A 30 -16.56 1.62 16.79
C ASN A 30 -15.75 0.94 15.69
N ILE A 31 -15.17 1.68 14.75
CA ILE A 31 -14.41 1.11 13.63
C ILE A 31 -13.26 0.21 14.08
N SER A 32 -12.60 0.55 15.20
CA SER A 32 -11.52 -0.26 15.76
C SER A 32 -11.99 -1.66 16.22
N ALA A 33 -13.20 -1.76 16.77
CA ALA A 33 -13.79 -3.05 17.17
C ALA A 33 -14.15 -3.88 15.94
N VAL A 34 -14.66 -3.24 14.88
CA VAL A 34 -14.97 -3.90 13.61
C VAL A 34 -13.69 -4.45 12.96
N THR A 35 -12.63 -3.65 12.88
CA THR A 35 -11.36 -4.06 12.28
C THR A 35 -10.65 -5.14 13.09
N ALA A 36 -10.75 -5.10 14.42
CA ALA A 36 -10.25 -6.17 15.28
C ALA A 36 -10.94 -7.51 14.98
N LYS A 37 -12.27 -7.50 14.82
CA LYS A 37 -13.04 -8.70 14.48
C LYS A 37 -12.73 -9.20 13.06
N GLN A 38 -12.49 -8.32 12.11
CA GLN A 38 -12.06 -8.70 10.76
C GLN A 38 -10.70 -9.41 10.79
N ARG A 39 -9.73 -8.92 11.57
CA ARG A 39 -8.42 -9.56 11.73
C ARG A 39 -8.53 -10.92 12.40
N GLU A 40 -9.37 -11.05 13.43
CA GLU A 40 -9.65 -12.33 14.09
C GLU A 40 -10.19 -13.37 13.10
N ILE A 41 -11.21 -13.03 12.30
CA ILE A 41 -11.79 -13.89 11.28
C ILE A 41 -10.72 -14.29 10.24
N ALA A 42 -9.91 -13.35 9.77
CA ALA A 42 -8.85 -13.67 8.81
C ALA A 42 -7.82 -14.66 9.39
N ALA A 43 -7.46 -14.50 10.66
CA ALA A 43 -6.55 -15.40 11.35
C ALA A 43 -7.16 -16.79 11.56
N GLU A 44 -8.43 -16.87 11.97
CA GLU A 44 -9.17 -18.14 12.13
C GLU A 44 -9.26 -18.92 10.83
N LEU A 45 -9.50 -18.24 9.71
CA LEU A 45 -9.63 -18.83 8.38
C LEU A 45 -8.28 -19.03 7.65
N GLY A 46 -7.19 -18.48 8.18
CA GLY A 46 -5.87 -18.57 7.56
C GLY A 46 -5.75 -17.83 6.23
N ILE A 47 -6.56 -16.78 6.01
CA ILE A 47 -6.56 -15.98 4.79
C ILE A 47 -5.71 -14.73 4.92
N LYS A 48 -5.21 -14.24 3.78
CA LYS A 48 -4.43 -13.01 3.71
C LYS A 48 -5.32 -11.79 3.93
N THR A 49 -4.72 -10.72 4.49
CA THR A 49 -5.41 -9.45 4.68
C THR A 49 -4.76 -8.33 3.89
N VAL A 50 -5.58 -7.32 3.54
CA VAL A 50 -5.13 -6.01 3.10
C VAL A 50 -5.54 -5.02 4.19
N ASP A 51 -4.60 -4.63 5.06
CA ASP A 51 -4.90 -3.81 6.24
C ASP A 51 -5.05 -2.33 5.90
N MET A 52 -6.22 -1.96 5.39
CA MET A 52 -6.55 -0.58 5.08
C MET A 52 -6.66 0.30 6.34
N TYR A 53 -7.01 -0.28 7.50
CA TYR A 53 -7.11 0.49 8.74
C TYR A 53 -5.76 1.09 9.13
N SER A 54 -4.76 0.23 9.33
CA SER A 54 -3.41 0.68 9.72
C SER A 54 -2.80 1.63 8.68
N PHE A 55 -3.14 1.44 7.41
CA PHE A 55 -2.70 2.30 6.32
C PHE A 55 -3.35 3.70 6.36
N THR A 56 -4.60 3.81 6.83
CA THR A 56 -5.36 5.07 6.77
C THR A 56 -5.58 5.77 8.11
N GLU A 57 -5.29 5.12 9.25
CA GLU A 57 -5.66 5.61 10.59
C GLU A 57 -5.08 6.98 10.97
N ASN A 58 -3.97 7.41 10.35
CA ASN A 58 -3.33 8.70 10.62
C ASN A 58 -3.47 9.69 9.45
N HIS A 59 -4.36 9.40 8.50
CA HIS A 59 -4.49 10.14 7.25
C HIS A 59 -5.89 10.72 7.03
N GLY A 60 -6.41 11.44 8.02
CA GLY A 60 -7.75 12.06 7.95
C GLY A 60 -7.93 13.00 6.75
N ASN A 61 -6.86 13.60 6.25
CA ASN A 61 -6.86 14.45 5.05
C ASN A 61 -7.15 13.69 3.74
N TRP A 62 -7.09 12.36 3.75
CA TRP A 62 -7.49 11.53 2.60
C TRP A 62 -9.00 11.30 2.52
N PHE A 63 -9.75 11.73 3.52
CA PHE A 63 -11.20 11.55 3.62
C PHE A 63 -11.91 12.90 3.57
N ALA A 64 -12.75 13.09 2.54
CA ALA A 64 -13.41 14.37 2.31
C ALA A 64 -14.41 14.74 3.42
N ASP A 65 -15.07 13.75 4.00
CA ASP A 65 -16.12 13.88 5.02
C ASP A 65 -15.88 13.00 6.26
N GLY A 66 -14.68 12.47 6.40
CA GLY A 66 -14.32 11.54 7.47
C GLY A 66 -14.66 10.06 7.19
N VAL A 67 -15.34 9.77 6.08
CA VAL A 67 -15.74 8.40 5.68
C VAL A 67 -15.27 8.07 4.27
N HIS A 68 -15.52 8.97 3.32
CA HIS A 68 -15.26 8.71 1.90
C HIS A 68 -13.87 9.23 1.51
N PRO A 69 -12.99 8.35 1.00
CA PRO A 69 -11.69 8.78 0.51
C PRO A 69 -11.84 9.77 -0.64
N ASN A 70 -11.01 10.80 -0.66
CA ASN A 70 -10.86 11.67 -1.82
C ASN A 70 -10.04 10.97 -2.93
N ALA A 71 -9.86 11.60 -4.08
CA ALA A 71 -9.15 11.00 -5.22
C ALA A 71 -7.73 10.53 -4.85
N GLY A 72 -7.00 11.31 -4.03
CA GLY A 72 -5.67 10.92 -3.53
C GLY A 72 -5.73 9.70 -2.60
N GLY A 73 -6.68 9.68 -1.67
CA GLY A 73 -6.92 8.54 -0.77
C GLY A 73 -7.23 7.26 -1.53
N TYR A 74 -8.13 7.33 -2.54
CA TYR A 74 -8.42 6.17 -3.39
C TYR A 74 -7.19 5.67 -4.16
N ALA A 75 -6.38 6.57 -4.72
CA ALA A 75 -5.17 6.19 -5.45
C ALA A 75 -4.19 5.43 -4.55
N LEU A 76 -3.98 5.91 -3.33
CA LEU A 76 -3.09 5.28 -2.36
C LEU A 76 -3.63 3.92 -1.87
N MET A 77 -4.94 3.83 -1.57
CA MET A 77 -5.58 2.57 -1.20
C MET A 77 -5.48 1.54 -2.34
N ALA A 78 -5.67 1.94 -3.60
CA ALA A 78 -5.50 1.05 -4.75
C ALA A 78 -4.07 0.50 -4.85
N ARG A 79 -3.06 1.32 -4.56
CA ARG A 79 -1.65 0.89 -4.50
C ARG A 79 -1.41 -0.14 -3.39
N ALA A 80 -2.00 0.07 -2.20
CA ALA A 80 -1.92 -0.88 -1.09
C ALA A 80 -2.53 -2.26 -1.45
N PHE A 81 -3.68 -2.26 -2.14
CA PHE A 81 -4.26 -3.48 -2.70
C PHE A 81 -3.34 -4.15 -3.72
N ALA A 82 -2.78 -3.37 -4.65
CA ALA A 82 -1.90 -3.89 -5.68
C ALA A 82 -0.66 -4.58 -5.06
N LYS A 83 -0.06 -3.99 -4.02
CA LYS A 83 1.05 -4.62 -3.28
C LYS A 83 0.62 -5.91 -2.59
N ALA A 84 -0.46 -5.88 -1.85
CA ALA A 84 -0.91 -7.03 -1.09
C ALA A 84 -1.24 -8.24 -1.99
N VAL A 85 -1.88 -7.97 -3.15
CA VAL A 85 -2.35 -9.02 -4.08
C VAL A 85 -1.25 -9.43 -5.07
N PHE A 86 -0.50 -8.48 -5.61
CA PHE A 86 0.48 -8.76 -6.67
C PHE A 86 1.93 -8.75 -6.18
N GLY A 87 2.17 -8.42 -4.91
CA GLY A 87 3.51 -8.37 -4.34
C GLY A 87 4.42 -7.29 -4.95
N LYS A 88 3.84 -6.31 -5.64
CA LYS A 88 4.60 -5.24 -6.28
C LYS A 88 4.74 -4.04 -5.35
N ALA A 89 5.97 -3.70 -5.00
CA ALA A 89 6.29 -2.40 -4.41
C ALA A 89 6.09 -1.28 -5.44
N ILE A 90 5.83 -0.06 -4.97
CA ILE A 90 5.87 1.12 -5.84
C ILE A 90 7.33 1.39 -6.17
N LYS A 91 7.69 1.39 -7.46
CA LYS A 91 9.05 1.72 -7.88
C LYS A 91 9.41 3.11 -7.40
N GLY A 92 10.56 3.22 -6.74
CA GLY A 92 11.08 4.48 -6.24
C GLY A 92 10.59 4.87 -4.84
N ASP A 93 9.60 4.18 -4.27
CA ASP A 93 9.16 4.38 -2.89
C ASP A 93 10.17 3.72 -1.93
N THR A 94 11.00 4.53 -1.31
CA THR A 94 12.14 4.08 -0.50
C THR A 94 11.80 3.88 0.97
N ASP A 95 10.74 4.49 1.45
CA ASP A 95 10.29 4.43 2.85
C ASP A 95 8.98 3.65 3.03
N ASP A 96 8.49 3.04 1.93
CA ASP A 96 7.29 2.19 1.88
C ASP A 96 6.01 2.90 2.38
N ASN A 97 5.98 4.24 2.20
CA ASN A 97 4.85 5.07 2.61
C ASN A 97 3.77 5.23 1.52
N TRP A 98 3.94 4.55 0.37
CA TRP A 98 3.01 4.50 -0.77
C TRP A 98 2.86 5.82 -1.54
N SER A 99 3.76 6.74 -1.34
CA SER A 99 3.76 8.05 -1.99
C SER A 99 5.15 8.38 -2.50
N LEU A 100 5.27 8.65 -3.79
CA LEU A 100 6.53 9.16 -4.35
C LEU A 100 6.66 10.65 -4.01
N ASN A 101 7.70 10.99 -3.25
CA ASN A 101 7.90 12.36 -2.79
C ASN A 101 9.41 12.71 -2.65
N ALA A 102 9.70 13.89 -2.11
CA ALA A 102 11.07 14.38 -1.96
C ALA A 102 11.92 13.53 -0.99
N VAL A 103 11.30 12.76 -0.09
CA VAL A 103 12.01 11.85 0.83
C VAL A 103 12.63 10.72 0.03
N ASP A 104 11.85 10.09 -0.89
CA ASP A 104 12.32 9.03 -1.77
C ASP A 104 13.44 9.49 -2.68
N LEU A 105 13.28 10.68 -3.27
CA LEU A 105 14.31 11.26 -4.11
C LEU A 105 15.61 11.49 -3.33
N THR A 106 15.50 11.93 -2.08
CA THR A 106 16.66 12.14 -1.19
C THR A 106 17.31 10.81 -0.81
N ALA A 107 16.52 9.78 -0.51
CA ALA A 107 17.02 8.46 -0.19
C ALA A 107 17.72 7.82 -1.41
N MET A 108 17.09 7.87 -2.58
CA MET A 108 17.70 7.37 -3.82
C MET A 108 19.01 8.08 -4.15
N LYS A 109 19.09 9.40 -3.95
CA LYS A 109 20.34 10.15 -4.11
C LYS A 109 21.45 9.62 -3.19
N LYS A 110 21.13 9.36 -1.91
CA LYS A 110 22.10 8.80 -0.96
C LYS A 110 22.58 7.41 -1.36
N ILE A 111 21.67 6.58 -1.89
CA ILE A 111 21.99 5.24 -2.38
C ILE A 111 22.91 5.32 -3.59
N LEU A 112 22.62 6.17 -4.56
CA LEU A 112 23.49 6.37 -5.74
C LEU A 112 24.87 6.92 -5.40
N LEU A 113 24.99 7.69 -4.32
CA LEU A 113 26.27 8.20 -3.81
C LEU A 113 27.00 7.19 -2.92
N GLY A 114 26.45 6.00 -2.67
CA GLY A 114 27.03 4.98 -1.81
C GLY A 114 27.02 5.34 -0.31
N THR A 115 26.23 6.33 0.10
CA THR A 115 26.10 6.79 1.50
C THR A 115 24.94 6.16 2.24
N ALA A 116 24.11 5.38 1.55
CA ALA A 116 23.04 4.56 2.10
C ALA A 116 22.83 3.30 1.25
N THR A 117 22.13 2.31 1.80
CA THR A 117 21.69 1.10 1.09
C THR A 117 20.18 1.13 0.91
N ALA A 118 19.68 0.54 -0.17
CA ALA A 118 18.25 0.34 -0.36
C ALA A 118 17.71 -0.64 0.70
N GLY A 119 16.48 -0.39 1.17
CA GLY A 119 15.75 -1.31 2.02
C GLY A 119 15.43 -2.62 1.28
N GLU A 120 15.12 -3.67 2.03
CA GLU A 120 14.71 -4.95 1.45
C GLU A 120 13.42 -4.78 0.64
N GLY A 121 13.42 -5.30 -0.59
CA GLY A 121 12.26 -5.24 -1.49
C GLY A 121 12.02 -3.89 -2.19
N VAL A 122 12.88 -2.89 -1.96
CA VAL A 122 12.78 -1.59 -2.65
C VAL A 122 13.26 -1.71 -4.09
N ASP A 123 12.39 -1.43 -5.04
CA ASP A 123 12.71 -1.38 -6.47
C ASP A 123 13.01 0.05 -6.90
N LEU A 124 14.26 0.33 -7.21
CA LEU A 124 14.74 1.64 -7.67
C LEU A 124 14.98 1.71 -9.19
N ASP A 125 14.84 0.60 -9.89
CA ASP A 125 14.96 0.55 -11.34
C ASP A 125 13.70 1.12 -12.00
N MET A 126 13.65 2.43 -12.10
CA MET A 126 12.48 3.17 -12.61
C MET A 126 12.27 2.97 -14.11
N ASN A 127 13.29 2.50 -14.84
CA ASN A 127 13.27 2.40 -16.29
C ASN A 127 13.25 0.94 -16.80
N ASP A 128 13.33 -0.04 -15.92
CA ASP A 128 13.36 -1.47 -16.21
C ASP A 128 14.59 -1.92 -17.05
N ASP A 129 15.72 -1.18 -16.94
CA ASP A 129 16.96 -1.53 -17.63
C ASP A 129 17.90 -2.45 -16.82
N LYS A 130 17.46 -2.86 -15.62
CA LYS A 130 18.18 -3.71 -14.65
C LYS A 130 19.42 -3.05 -14.04
N SER A 131 19.50 -1.75 -14.08
CA SER A 131 20.60 -0.97 -13.51
C SER A 131 20.05 0.22 -12.73
N VAL A 132 20.40 0.35 -11.46
CA VAL A 132 20.01 1.53 -10.68
C VAL A 132 21.08 2.62 -10.85
N ASN A 133 20.73 3.70 -11.54
CA ASN A 133 21.66 4.77 -11.90
C ASN A 133 20.96 6.15 -11.98
N ILE A 134 21.67 7.15 -12.50
CA ILE A 134 21.16 8.53 -12.60
C ILE A 134 19.89 8.66 -13.48
N LEU A 135 19.67 7.75 -14.42
CA LEU A 135 18.48 7.80 -15.29
C LEU A 135 17.22 7.48 -14.49
N ASP A 136 17.33 6.55 -13.52
CA ASP A 136 16.23 6.22 -12.61
C ASP A 136 15.90 7.36 -11.68
N PHE A 137 16.94 8.01 -11.14
CA PHE A 137 16.76 9.23 -10.34
C PHE A 137 16.01 10.33 -11.11
N ILE A 138 16.36 10.52 -12.40
CA ILE A 138 15.66 11.48 -13.25
C ILE A 138 14.20 11.07 -13.48
N LYS A 139 13.93 9.77 -13.68
CA LYS A 139 12.56 9.25 -13.85
C LYS A 139 11.75 9.40 -12.56
N LEU A 140 12.32 9.05 -11.41
CA LEU A 140 11.67 9.26 -10.11
C LEU A 140 11.32 10.73 -9.91
N LYS A 141 12.26 11.65 -10.16
CA LYS A 141 11.99 13.09 -10.08
C LYS A 141 10.83 13.52 -10.98
N LYS A 142 10.76 13.00 -12.21
CA LYS A 142 9.67 13.32 -13.14
C LYS A 142 8.33 12.77 -12.64
N ALA A 143 8.30 11.55 -12.08
CA ALA A 143 7.10 10.96 -11.50
C ALA A 143 6.56 11.82 -10.34
N ILE A 144 7.42 12.23 -9.42
CA ILE A 144 7.06 13.10 -8.30
C ILE A 144 6.45 14.44 -8.77
N ILE A 145 7.04 15.06 -9.81
CA ILE A 145 6.54 16.34 -10.34
C ILE A 145 5.21 16.17 -11.06
N ALA A 146 4.96 15.02 -11.69
CA ALA A 146 3.73 14.76 -12.42
C ALA A 146 2.54 14.44 -11.48
N GLU A 147 2.80 14.02 -10.23
CA GLU A 147 1.79 13.74 -9.22
C GLU A 147 1.49 14.94 -8.29
N ALA A 148 2.28 16.02 -8.37
CA ALA A 148 2.14 17.24 -7.56
C ALA A 148 1.13 18.23 -8.16
#